data_2c39ac5bb063e3a4fd47ac47a9ba6d01
#
_entry.id   2c39ac5bb063e3a4fd47ac47a9ba6d01
#
_cell.length_a   1.000
_cell.length_b   1.000
_cell.length_c   1.000
_cell.angle_alpha   90.00
_cell.angle_beta   90.00
_cell.angle_gamma   90.00
#
_symmetry.space_group_name_H-M   'P 1'
#
loop_
_entity.id
_entity.type
_entity.pdbx_description
1 polymer ?
#
loop_
_entity_poly.entity_id
_entity_poly.type
_entity_poly.pdbx_seq_one_letter_code
_entity_poly.pdbx_strand_id
1 'polypeptide(L)'
;MKAATVRLNVLSDSIGSEWSDIDAAGEAYASLLESRLQQSAGEAGFDTEDISVTYHSSLAGYSTDSVWADQLEAEEQLQDIVRNTRESAWIEFCESNSTL
;
A
#
# COMPACT_ATOMS: atom_id res chain seq x y z
N MET A 1 12.19 -4.87 17.51
CA MET A 1 11.73 -4.63 16.13
C MET A 1 12.22 -3.28 15.64
N LYS A 2 12.46 -3.17 14.34
CA LYS A 2 12.89 -1.90 13.75
C LYS A 2 11.70 -0.95 13.69
N ALA A 3 11.88 0.29 14.13
CA ALA A 3 10.83 1.31 14.02
C ALA A 3 10.61 1.66 12.54
N ALA A 4 9.36 1.74 12.14
CA ALA A 4 8.99 2.03 10.75
C ALA A 4 7.63 2.71 10.71
N THR A 5 7.49 3.64 9.75
CA THR A 5 6.21 4.27 9.44
C THR A 5 6.01 4.21 7.94
N VAL A 6 4.89 3.66 7.50
CA VAL A 6 4.52 3.61 6.09
C VAL A 6 3.10 4.15 5.97
N ARG A 7 2.95 5.22 5.20
CA ARG A 7 1.63 5.80 4.91
C ARG A 7 1.53 5.95 3.40
N LEU A 8 0.70 5.11 2.79
CA LEU A 8 0.51 5.11 1.35
C LEU A 8 -0.90 5.56 1.02
N ASN A 9 -1.04 6.15 -0.14
CA ASN A 9 -2.32 6.64 -0.64
C ASN A 9 -2.62 5.97 -1.98
N VAL A 10 -3.82 5.41 -2.10
CA VAL A 10 -4.32 4.85 -3.35
C VAL A 10 -5.33 5.83 -3.91
N LEU A 11 -5.10 6.29 -5.13
CA LEU A 11 -5.98 7.25 -5.78
C LEU A 11 -6.84 6.53 -6.83
N SER A 12 -8.05 7.04 -7.06
CA SER A 12 -8.92 6.49 -8.10
C SER A 12 -8.23 6.47 -9.47
N ASP A 13 -7.41 7.47 -9.77
CA ASP A 13 -6.67 7.55 -11.04
C ASP A 13 -5.59 6.46 -11.16
N SER A 14 -5.04 5.98 -10.04
CA SER A 14 -3.96 5.00 -10.08
C SER A 14 -4.45 3.58 -10.33
N ILE A 15 -5.72 3.28 -10.11
CA ILE A 15 -6.28 1.95 -10.36
C ILE A 15 -6.97 1.83 -11.72
N GLY A 16 -7.09 2.93 -12.45
CA GLY A 16 -7.70 2.95 -13.77
C GLY A 16 -9.22 3.14 -13.74
N SER A 17 -9.79 3.42 -14.90
CA SER A 17 -11.22 3.71 -15.04
C SER A 17 -12.06 2.53 -15.52
N GLU A 18 -11.45 1.35 -15.65
CA GLU A 18 -12.08 0.14 -16.20
C GLU A 18 -12.94 -0.64 -15.19
N TRP A 19 -12.94 -0.20 -13.93
CA TRP A 19 -13.68 -0.86 -12.87
C TRP A 19 -15.15 -0.41 -12.86
N SER A 20 -16.07 -1.35 -12.64
CA SER A 20 -17.51 -1.03 -12.55
C SER A 20 -17.83 -0.17 -11.34
N ASP A 21 -17.16 -0.42 -10.22
CA ASP A 21 -17.24 0.40 -9.00
C ASP A 21 -15.83 0.75 -8.57
N ILE A 22 -15.36 1.92 -9.01
CA ILE A 22 -13.97 2.33 -8.78
C ILE A 22 -13.67 2.55 -7.30
N ASP A 23 -14.64 3.03 -6.51
CA ASP A 23 -14.43 3.25 -5.08
C ASP A 23 -14.30 1.92 -4.34
N ALA A 24 -15.16 0.95 -4.65
CA ALA A 24 -15.06 -0.38 -4.05
C ALA A 24 -13.75 -1.07 -4.43
N ALA A 25 -13.35 -0.95 -5.69
CA ALA A 25 -12.08 -1.51 -6.16
C ALA A 25 -10.89 -0.86 -5.45
N GLY A 26 -10.89 0.46 -5.31
CA GLY A 26 -9.83 1.20 -4.65
C GLY A 26 -9.70 0.84 -3.17
N GLU A 27 -10.80 0.75 -2.47
CA GLU A 27 -10.80 0.35 -1.05
C GLU A 27 -10.34 -1.09 -0.87
N ALA A 28 -10.77 -1.99 -1.74
CA ALA A 28 -10.35 -3.39 -1.70
C ALA A 28 -8.85 -3.53 -1.94
N TYR A 29 -8.32 -2.81 -2.92
CA TYR A 29 -6.89 -2.80 -3.20
C TYR A 29 -6.09 -2.22 -2.03
N ALA A 30 -6.53 -1.09 -1.47
CA ALA A 30 -5.86 -0.46 -0.33
C ALA A 30 -5.79 -1.42 0.87
N SER A 31 -6.88 -2.13 1.17
CA SER A 31 -6.91 -3.12 2.25
C SER A 31 -5.96 -4.28 1.99
N LEU A 32 -5.93 -4.79 0.78
CA LEU A 32 -5.02 -5.87 0.40
C LEU A 32 -3.57 -5.43 0.51
N LEU A 33 -3.25 -4.25 -0.01
CA LEU A 33 -1.89 -3.70 0.04
C LEU A 33 -1.43 -3.50 1.49
N GLU A 34 -2.28 -2.94 2.34
CA GLU A 34 -1.96 -2.75 3.75
C GLU A 34 -1.66 -4.07 4.44
N SER A 35 -2.49 -5.09 4.23
CA SER A 35 -2.31 -6.41 4.81
C SER A 35 -0.98 -7.05 4.34
N ARG A 36 -0.69 -6.97 3.05
CA ARG A 36 0.55 -7.53 2.49
C ARG A 36 1.79 -6.77 2.97
N LEU A 37 1.70 -5.45 3.10
CA LEU A 37 2.81 -4.64 3.64
C LEU A 37 3.09 -5.00 5.10
N GLN A 38 2.07 -5.13 5.91
CA GLN A 38 2.23 -5.52 7.31
C GLN A 38 2.88 -6.89 7.41
N GLN A 39 2.47 -7.84 6.58
CA GLN A 39 3.06 -9.16 6.55
C GLN A 39 4.53 -9.11 6.12
N SER A 40 4.84 -8.46 5.02
CA SER A 40 6.20 -8.41 4.47
C SER A 40 7.15 -7.65 5.39
N ALA A 41 6.72 -6.52 5.92
CA ALA A 41 7.53 -5.72 6.86
C ALA A 41 7.75 -6.47 8.18
N GLY A 42 6.71 -7.14 8.68
CA GLY A 42 6.84 -7.96 9.89
C GLY A 42 7.84 -9.09 9.73
N GLU A 43 7.83 -9.76 8.58
CA GLU A 43 8.78 -10.83 8.27
C GLU A 43 10.22 -10.30 8.20
N ALA A 44 10.40 -9.05 7.79
CA ALA A 44 11.71 -8.39 7.75
C ALA A 44 12.15 -7.80 9.09
N GLY A 45 11.33 -7.92 10.13
CA GLY A 45 11.65 -7.44 11.47
C GLY A 45 11.26 -6.01 11.77
N PHE A 46 10.37 -5.42 10.99
CA PHE A 46 9.86 -4.07 11.23
C PHE A 46 8.62 -4.08 12.13
N ASP A 47 8.43 -2.99 12.86
CA ASP A 47 7.20 -2.72 13.57
C ASP A 47 6.10 -2.39 12.54
N THR A 48 4.93 -3.00 12.68
CA THR A 48 3.85 -2.87 11.70
C THR A 48 2.69 -1.98 12.19
N GLU A 49 2.77 -1.43 13.39
CA GLU A 49 1.68 -0.62 13.96
C GLU A 49 1.38 0.65 13.15
N ASP A 50 2.42 1.25 12.56
CA ASP A 50 2.31 2.50 11.81
C ASP A 50 2.30 2.28 10.29
N ILE A 51 1.89 1.11 9.83
CA ILE A 51 1.73 0.83 8.40
C ILE A 51 0.25 0.97 8.03
N SER A 52 -0.05 1.93 7.16
CA SER A 52 -1.42 2.19 6.72
C SER A 52 -1.48 2.53 5.23
N VAL A 53 -2.57 2.12 4.58
CA VAL A 53 -2.87 2.46 3.19
C VAL A 53 -4.29 2.98 3.14
N THR A 54 -4.48 4.16 2.58
CA THR A 54 -5.78 4.84 2.51
C THR A 54 -6.17 5.07 1.06
N TYR A 55 -7.42 4.77 0.73
CA TYR A 55 -7.98 5.08 -0.59
C TYR A 55 -8.60 6.48 -0.59
N HIS A 56 -8.37 7.23 -1.67
CA HIS A 56 -8.96 8.55 -1.89
C HIS A 56 -9.70 8.55 -3.23
N SER A 57 -10.98 8.90 -3.19
CA SER A 57 -11.81 8.99 -4.39
C SER A 57 -11.57 10.27 -5.19
N SER A 58 -10.87 11.24 -4.62
CA SER A 58 -10.51 12.48 -5.32
C SER A 58 -9.16 12.98 -4.80
N LEU A 59 -8.55 13.90 -5.53
CA LEU A 59 -7.27 14.51 -5.13
C LEU A 59 -7.42 15.47 -3.95
N ALA A 60 -8.63 15.91 -3.64
CA ALA A 60 -8.89 16.79 -2.50
C ALA A 60 -8.60 16.02 -1.19
N GLY A 61 -7.76 16.59 -0.34
CA GLY A 61 -7.36 15.95 0.91
C GLY A 61 -6.26 14.92 0.77
N TYR A 62 -5.70 14.77 -0.43
CA TYR A 62 -4.60 13.84 -0.68
C TYR A 62 -3.36 14.24 0.13
N SER A 63 -2.75 13.24 0.78
CA SER A 63 -1.46 13.40 1.47
C SER A 63 -0.36 12.69 0.68
N THR A 64 0.87 13.20 0.78
CA THR A 64 2.02 12.56 0.15
C THR A 64 2.30 11.21 0.82
N ASP A 65 2.68 10.21 0.02
CA ASP A 65 3.15 8.92 0.55
C ASP A 65 4.39 9.14 1.42
N SER A 66 4.51 8.35 2.46
CA SER A 66 5.60 8.45 3.42
C SER A 66 6.12 7.07 3.78
N VAL A 67 7.43 6.88 3.68
CA VAL A 67 8.12 5.66 4.10
C VAL A 67 9.31 6.09 4.96
N TRP A 68 9.31 5.68 6.23
CA TRP A 68 10.33 6.09 7.17
C TRP A 68 10.78 4.92 8.05
N ALA A 69 12.07 4.88 8.34
CA ALA A 69 12.64 4.02 9.38
C ALA A 69 13.74 4.81 10.09
N ASP A 70 14.10 4.40 11.30
CA ASP A 70 15.05 5.12 12.14
C ASP A 70 16.51 5.01 11.67
N GLN A 71 16.82 4.10 10.75
CA GLN A 71 18.15 3.94 10.16
C GLN A 71 18.04 3.96 8.64
N LEU A 72 19.01 4.57 7.97
CA LEU A 72 19.00 4.72 6.51
C LEU A 72 18.95 3.38 5.79
N GLU A 73 19.76 2.41 6.20
CA GLU A 73 19.75 1.08 5.59
C GLU A 73 18.42 0.37 5.75
N ALA A 74 17.80 0.51 6.92
CA ALA A 74 16.47 -0.05 7.18
C ALA A 74 15.41 0.65 6.33
N GLU A 75 15.51 1.98 6.16
CA GLU A 75 14.59 2.72 5.33
C GLU A 75 14.67 2.30 3.86
N GLU A 76 15.88 2.10 3.34
CA GLU A 76 16.07 1.60 1.97
C GLU A 76 15.46 0.21 1.79
N GLN A 77 15.66 -0.69 2.76
CA GLN A 77 15.04 -2.01 2.76
C GLN A 77 13.51 -1.90 2.77
N LEU A 78 12.98 -1.02 3.59
CA LEU A 78 11.53 -0.82 3.69
C LEU A 78 10.96 -0.26 2.38
N GLN A 79 11.67 0.66 1.73
CA GLN A 79 11.26 1.18 0.42
C GLN A 79 11.21 0.08 -0.64
N ASP A 80 12.17 -0.83 -0.64
CA ASP A 80 12.16 -1.99 -1.54
C ASP A 80 10.99 -2.92 -1.25
N ILE A 81 10.69 -3.16 0.02
CA ILE A 81 9.53 -3.96 0.44
C ILE A 81 8.24 -3.30 -0.07
N VAL A 82 8.09 -2.00 0.11
CA VAL A 82 6.91 -1.26 -0.37
C VAL A 82 6.76 -1.41 -1.88
N ARG A 83 7.83 -1.17 -2.64
CA ARG A 83 7.78 -1.25 -4.10
C ARG A 83 7.39 -2.65 -4.57
N ASN A 84 8.05 -3.68 -4.06
CA ASN A 84 7.79 -5.06 -4.47
C ASN A 84 6.40 -5.52 -4.04
N THR A 85 5.95 -5.11 -2.87
CA THR A 85 4.63 -5.47 -2.36
C THR A 85 3.53 -4.79 -3.18
N ARG A 86 3.73 -3.54 -3.59
CA ARG A 86 2.76 -2.84 -4.45
C ARG A 86 2.55 -3.58 -5.76
N GLU A 87 3.62 -4.03 -6.40
CA GLU A 87 3.53 -4.79 -7.65
C GLU A 87 2.79 -6.11 -7.45
N SER A 88 3.19 -6.91 -6.47
CA SER A 88 2.59 -8.22 -6.25
C SER A 88 1.14 -8.12 -5.77
N ALA A 89 0.83 -7.14 -4.93
CA ALA A 89 -0.55 -6.91 -4.47
C ALA A 89 -1.44 -6.47 -5.63
N TRP A 90 -0.94 -5.65 -6.54
CA TRP A 90 -1.70 -5.23 -7.71
C TRP A 90 -2.03 -6.41 -8.63
N ILE A 91 -1.05 -7.26 -8.90
CA ILE A 91 -1.25 -8.46 -9.71
C ILE A 91 -2.28 -9.39 -9.05
N GLU A 92 -2.11 -9.65 -7.75
CA GLU A 92 -3.04 -10.48 -6.99
C GLU A 92 -4.45 -9.89 -6.99
N PHE A 93 -4.56 -8.58 -6.81
CA PHE A 93 -5.85 -7.90 -6.82
C PHE A 93 -6.55 -8.02 -8.17
N CYS A 94 -5.84 -7.79 -9.27
CA CYS A 94 -6.39 -7.89 -10.61
C CYS A 94 -6.88 -9.31 -10.92
N GLU A 95 -6.13 -10.33 -10.49
CA GLU A 95 -6.50 -11.72 -10.70
C GLU A 95 -7.73 -12.12 -9.87
N SER A 96 -7.84 -11.61 -8.66
CA SER A 96 -8.91 -11.99 -7.73
C SER A 96 -10.20 -11.19 -7.92
N ASN A 97 -10.13 -9.99 -8.49
CA ASN A 97 -11.24 -9.04 -8.52
C ASN A 97 -11.53 -8.53 -9.94
N SER A 98 -11.38 -9.37 -10.93
CA SER A 98 -11.55 -8.98 -12.34
C SER A 98 -12.97 -8.52 -12.71
N THR A 99 -13.94 -8.71 -11.80
CA THR A 99 -15.35 -8.33 -12.03
C THR A 99 -15.78 -7.07 -11.27
N LEU A 100 -14.90 -6.47 -10.49
CA LEU A 100 -15.26 -5.26 -9.74
C LEU A 100 -15.44 -4.03 -10.60
#